data_458f1cd5aa673fb307bbfe1df8a6ce59
#
_entry.id   458f1cd5aa673fb307bbfe1df8a6ce59
#
_cell.length_a   1.000
_cell.length_b   1.000
_cell.length_c   1.000
_cell.angle_alpha   90.00
_cell.angle_beta   90.00
_cell.angle_gamma   90.00
#
_symmetry.space_group_name_H-M   'P 1'
#
loop_
_entity.id
_entity.type
_entity.pdbx_description
1 polymer ?
#
loop_
_entity_poly.entity_id
_entity_poly.type
_entity_poly.pdbx_seq_one_letter_code
_entity_poly.pdbx_strand_id
1 'polypeptide(L)'
;MTTSRRKFLLAAPALAVAASVPAFAHAQEKQLVHHVYFWLKNPSSKEDLNKLIEGISTLRPIPTVRQFRIGVPAATIKRDVIDDSYAVSLFTVIDDIKGHDVYQDHPIHLKFIEKYSYLWGKVTVYDSMDI
;
A
#
# COMPACT_ATOMS: atom_id res chain seq x y z
N MET A 1 -38.19 7.25 71.36
CA MET A 1 -37.25 6.34 70.66
C MET A 1 -37.64 6.28 69.21
N THR A 2 -37.02 7.03 68.38
CA THR A 2 -37.34 7.12 66.96
C THR A 2 -36.27 6.39 66.17
N THR A 3 -36.63 5.24 65.68
CA THR A 3 -35.79 4.47 64.75
C THR A 3 -35.88 5.07 63.37
N SER A 4 -34.84 5.75 62.99
CA SER A 4 -34.70 6.26 61.62
C SER A 4 -34.44 5.11 60.68
N ARG A 5 -35.40 4.81 59.82
CA ARG A 5 -35.23 3.92 58.69
C ARG A 5 -34.56 4.71 57.54
N ARG A 6 -33.29 4.59 57.45
CA ARG A 6 -32.60 5.04 56.25
C ARG A 6 -32.99 4.12 55.09
N LYS A 7 -33.78 4.65 54.18
CA LYS A 7 -34.04 4.00 52.89
C LYS A 7 -32.77 4.19 52.06
N PHE A 8 -32.06 3.09 51.87
CA PHE A 8 -31.05 3.01 50.85
C PHE A 8 -31.78 2.95 49.50
N LEU A 9 -31.79 4.05 48.81
CA LEU A 9 -32.10 4.06 47.39
C LEU A 9 -30.87 3.47 46.68
N LEU A 10 -30.96 2.20 46.37
CA LEU A 10 -30.10 1.59 45.38
C LEU A 10 -30.44 2.22 44.03
N ALA A 11 -29.71 3.25 43.69
CA ALA A 11 -29.65 3.66 42.31
C ALA A 11 -28.97 2.52 41.55
N ALA A 12 -29.74 1.72 40.85
CA ALA A 12 -29.17 0.81 39.89
C ALA A 12 -28.40 1.62 38.90
N PRO A 13 -27.08 1.32 38.67
CA PRO A 13 -26.39 1.94 37.59
C PRO A 13 -27.15 1.53 36.33
N ALA A 14 -27.66 2.51 35.62
CA ALA A 14 -28.07 2.29 34.27
C ALA A 14 -26.83 1.78 33.54
N LEU A 15 -26.76 0.49 33.31
CA LEU A 15 -25.88 -0.04 32.32
C LEU A 15 -26.28 0.63 31.01
N ALA A 16 -25.60 1.69 30.69
CA ALA A 16 -25.52 2.11 29.31
C ALA A 16 -24.84 0.94 28.60
N VAL A 17 -25.64 0.02 28.12
CA VAL A 17 -25.18 -0.85 27.05
C VAL A 17 -24.84 0.13 25.92
N ALA A 18 -23.58 0.54 25.84
CA ALA A 18 -23.10 1.04 24.62
C ALA A 18 -23.43 -0.07 23.63
N ALA A 19 -24.53 0.10 22.89
CA ALA A 19 -24.74 -0.69 21.71
C ALA A 19 -23.47 -0.45 20.91
N SER A 20 -22.54 -1.40 20.96
CA SER A 20 -21.53 -1.50 19.95
C SER A 20 -22.33 -1.62 18.67
N VAL A 21 -22.52 -0.47 18.02
CA VAL A 21 -22.93 -0.47 16.63
C VAL A 21 -21.94 -1.43 16.02
N PRO A 22 -22.37 -2.62 15.51
CA PRO A 22 -21.43 -3.41 14.75
C PRO A 22 -20.87 -2.42 13.75
N ALA A 23 -19.57 -2.14 13.87
CA ALA A 23 -18.90 -1.47 12.79
C ALA A 23 -19.39 -2.24 11.59
N PHE A 24 -20.28 -1.63 10.81
CA PHE A 24 -20.55 -2.18 9.49
C PHE A 24 -19.17 -2.34 8.93
N ALA A 25 -18.69 -3.58 8.92
CA ALA A 25 -17.55 -3.89 8.13
C ALA A 25 -17.94 -3.36 6.77
N HIS A 26 -17.50 -2.15 6.46
CA HIS A 26 -17.53 -1.70 5.09
C HIS A 26 -16.88 -2.85 4.37
N ALA A 27 -17.67 -3.61 3.62
CA ALA A 27 -17.14 -4.57 2.70
C ALA A 27 -16.02 -3.80 2.01
N GLN A 28 -14.77 -4.12 2.34
CA GLN A 28 -13.64 -3.40 1.77
C GLN A 28 -13.87 -3.44 0.28
N GLU A 29 -14.04 -2.27 -0.30
CA GLU A 29 -14.13 -2.16 -1.74
C GLU A 29 -12.91 -2.87 -2.30
N LYS A 30 -13.14 -3.69 -3.31
CA LYS A 30 -12.09 -4.45 -3.98
C LYS A 30 -11.09 -3.47 -4.56
N GLN A 31 -9.85 -3.58 -4.13
CA GLN A 31 -8.77 -2.72 -4.57
C GLN A 31 -7.91 -3.42 -5.62
N LEU A 32 -7.18 -2.61 -6.37
CA LEU A 32 -6.22 -3.05 -7.36
C LEU A 32 -4.81 -3.01 -6.77
N VAL A 33 -4.07 -4.09 -6.91
CA VAL A 33 -2.64 -4.13 -6.64
C VAL A 33 -1.90 -3.95 -7.95
N HIS A 34 -1.11 -2.91 -8.04
CA HIS A 34 -0.22 -2.62 -9.17
C HIS A 34 1.21 -2.83 -8.69
N HIS A 35 1.81 -3.95 -9.08
CA HIS A 35 3.14 -4.37 -8.63
C HIS A 35 4.10 -4.36 -9.82
N VAL A 36 5.16 -3.57 -9.72
CA VAL A 36 6.12 -3.32 -10.78
C VAL A 36 7.50 -3.81 -10.37
N TYR A 37 8.17 -4.50 -11.29
CA TYR A 37 9.54 -4.97 -11.12
C TYR A 37 10.42 -4.35 -12.18
N PHE A 38 11.60 -3.86 -11.77
CA PHE A 38 12.55 -3.18 -12.65
C PHE A 38 13.86 -3.94 -12.69
N TRP A 39 14.41 -4.11 -13.89
CA TRP A 39 15.76 -4.62 -14.12
C TRP A 39 16.63 -3.49 -14.66
N LEU A 40 17.74 -3.21 -13.99
CA LEU A 40 18.69 -2.20 -14.44
C LEU A 40 19.41 -2.65 -15.71
N LYS A 41 19.73 -1.70 -16.61
CA LYS A 41 20.66 -1.94 -17.73
C LYS A 41 22.02 -2.34 -17.22
N ASN A 42 22.47 -1.71 -16.14
CA ASN A 42 23.75 -1.98 -15.47
C ASN A 42 23.49 -2.56 -14.07
N PRO A 43 23.25 -3.89 -13.96
CA PRO A 43 22.81 -4.50 -12.70
C PRO A 43 23.79 -4.32 -11.53
N SER A 44 25.08 -4.13 -11.80
CA SER A 44 26.12 -3.94 -10.78
C SER A 44 26.31 -2.48 -10.35
N SER A 45 25.63 -1.53 -10.98
CA SER A 45 25.77 -0.11 -10.66
C SER A 45 24.93 0.27 -9.45
N LYS A 46 25.58 0.53 -8.33
CA LYS A 46 24.92 1.06 -7.12
C LYS A 46 24.40 2.48 -7.32
N GLU A 47 25.07 3.27 -8.14
CA GLU A 47 24.63 4.62 -8.48
C GLU A 47 23.30 4.57 -9.24
N ASP A 48 23.17 3.71 -10.24
CA ASP A 48 21.95 3.55 -11.01
C ASP A 48 20.82 3.00 -10.16
N LEU A 49 21.10 2.07 -9.25
CA LEU A 49 20.14 1.57 -8.29
C LEU A 49 19.58 2.69 -7.42
N ASN A 50 20.44 3.52 -6.87
CA ASN A 50 20.03 4.64 -6.03
C ASN A 50 19.21 5.69 -6.80
N LYS A 51 19.60 5.98 -8.05
CA LYS A 51 18.84 6.88 -8.93
C LYS A 51 17.46 6.32 -9.25
N LEU A 52 17.37 5.03 -9.52
CA LEU A 52 16.08 4.38 -9.78
C LEU A 52 15.16 4.46 -8.55
N ILE A 53 15.66 4.18 -7.37
CA ILE A 53 14.90 4.29 -6.12
C ILE A 53 14.44 5.74 -5.90
N GLU A 54 15.31 6.72 -6.14
CA GLU A 54 14.96 8.14 -6.10
C GLU A 54 13.81 8.45 -7.06
N GLY A 55 13.93 8.00 -8.30
CA GLY A 55 12.92 8.20 -9.33
C GLY A 55 11.57 7.58 -8.96
N ILE A 56 11.56 6.33 -8.52
CA ILE A 56 10.36 5.65 -8.07
C ILE A 56 9.71 6.40 -6.89
N SER A 57 10.51 6.93 -5.99
CA SER A 57 10.02 7.70 -4.84
C SER A 57 9.23 8.95 -5.24
N THR A 58 9.48 9.51 -6.43
CA THR A 58 8.73 10.65 -6.94
C THR A 58 7.26 10.35 -7.25
N LEU A 59 6.91 9.08 -7.38
CA LEU A 59 5.53 8.63 -7.66
C LEU A 59 4.62 8.67 -6.42
N ARG A 60 5.21 8.73 -5.24
CA ARG A 60 4.47 8.65 -3.96
C ARG A 60 3.34 9.68 -3.83
N PRO A 61 3.47 10.93 -4.27
CA PRO A 61 2.41 11.94 -4.13
C PRO A 61 1.21 11.77 -5.06
N ILE A 62 1.23 10.83 -6.01
CA ILE A 62 0.10 10.64 -6.93
C ILE A 62 -1.15 10.29 -6.11
N PRO A 63 -2.26 11.08 -6.22
CA PRO A 63 -3.36 11.02 -5.26
C PRO A 63 -4.18 9.74 -5.27
N THR A 64 -4.11 8.92 -6.32
CA THR A 64 -4.85 7.66 -6.42
C THR A 64 -4.15 6.50 -5.71
N VAL A 65 -2.92 6.69 -5.25
CA VAL A 65 -2.13 5.67 -4.55
C VAL A 65 -2.56 5.62 -3.08
N ARG A 66 -2.96 4.43 -2.60
CA ARG A 66 -3.36 4.18 -1.21
C ARG A 66 -2.25 3.57 -0.39
N GLN A 67 -1.47 2.67 -0.99
CA GLN A 67 -0.27 2.10 -0.39
C GLN A 67 0.87 2.19 -1.37
N PHE A 68 2.06 2.43 -0.85
CA PHE A 68 3.26 2.62 -1.65
C PHE A 68 4.46 2.02 -0.92
N ARG A 69 5.09 1.03 -1.53
CA ARG A 69 6.27 0.36 -0.95
C ARG A 69 7.31 0.12 -2.02
N ILE A 70 8.55 0.50 -1.72
CA ILE A 70 9.71 0.21 -2.57
C ILE A 70 10.50 -0.90 -1.90
N GLY A 71 10.90 -1.91 -2.67
CA GLY A 71 11.67 -3.03 -2.18
C GLY A 71 12.84 -3.39 -3.09
N VAL A 72 13.76 -4.15 -2.52
CA VAL A 72 14.84 -4.81 -3.24
C VAL A 72 14.72 -6.31 -2.97
N PRO A 73 15.37 -7.18 -3.79
CA PRO A 73 15.29 -8.63 -3.56
C PRO A 73 15.67 -9.00 -2.13
N ALA A 74 14.83 -9.82 -1.49
CA ALA A 74 15.09 -10.35 -0.16
C ALA A 74 16.00 -11.58 -0.25
N ALA A 75 16.92 -11.71 0.72
CA ALA A 75 17.83 -12.85 0.80
C ALA A 75 17.12 -14.07 1.45
N THR A 76 16.04 -14.53 0.85
CA THR A 76 15.34 -15.75 1.29
C THR A 76 16.05 -17.00 0.81
N ILE A 77 15.69 -18.16 1.38
CA ILE A 77 16.23 -19.44 0.93
C ILE A 77 15.85 -19.64 -0.54
N LYS A 78 16.86 -19.92 -1.37
CA LYS A 78 16.68 -20.12 -2.81
C LYS A 78 15.82 -21.33 -3.10
N ARG A 79 14.80 -21.13 -3.93
CA ARG A 79 13.97 -22.17 -4.52
C ARG A 79 13.72 -21.81 -5.98
N ASP A 80 13.46 -22.81 -6.82
CA ASP A 80 13.28 -22.60 -8.26
C ASP A 80 12.13 -21.62 -8.61
N VAL A 81 11.16 -21.50 -7.72
CA VAL A 81 10.00 -20.59 -7.92
C VAL A 81 10.29 -19.13 -7.54
N ILE A 82 11.46 -18.85 -6.96
CA ILE A 82 11.83 -17.50 -6.53
C ILE A 82 12.63 -16.83 -7.64
N ASP A 83 12.08 -15.76 -8.19
CA ASP A 83 12.79 -14.87 -9.11
C ASP A 83 13.26 -13.63 -8.34
N ASP A 84 14.54 -13.59 -8.02
CA ASP A 84 15.22 -12.48 -7.37
C ASP A 84 16.14 -11.70 -8.33
N SER A 85 15.92 -11.86 -9.63
CA SER A 85 16.77 -11.27 -10.67
C SER A 85 16.52 -9.77 -10.87
N TYR A 86 15.42 -9.22 -10.37
CA TYR A 86 15.10 -7.81 -10.48
C TYR A 86 15.97 -6.93 -9.56
N ALA A 87 16.03 -5.65 -9.85
CA ALA A 87 16.76 -4.68 -9.02
C ALA A 87 15.88 -4.02 -7.96
N VAL A 88 14.69 -3.57 -8.35
CA VAL A 88 13.74 -2.86 -7.48
C VAL A 88 12.33 -3.33 -7.77
N SER A 89 11.53 -3.44 -6.71
CA SER A 89 10.09 -3.63 -6.81
C SER A 89 9.35 -2.41 -6.30
N LEU A 90 8.25 -2.07 -6.96
CA LEU A 90 7.30 -1.07 -6.51
C LEU A 90 5.95 -1.74 -6.28
N PHE A 91 5.52 -1.77 -5.04
CA PHE A 91 4.19 -2.25 -4.66
C PHE A 91 3.27 -1.05 -4.43
N THR A 92 2.16 -1.00 -5.15
CA THR A 92 1.13 0.02 -4.95
C THR A 92 -0.25 -0.60 -4.85
N VAL A 93 -1.10 0.01 -4.06
CA VAL A 93 -2.54 -0.30 -4.00
C VAL A 93 -3.31 0.94 -4.44
N ILE A 94 -4.23 0.73 -5.35
CA ILE A 94 -5.08 1.76 -5.95
C ILE A 94 -6.53 1.29 -5.82
N ASP A 95 -7.48 2.20 -5.62
CA ASP A 95 -8.86 1.82 -5.27
C ASP A 95 -9.58 1.03 -6.37
N ASP A 96 -9.29 1.33 -7.64
CA ASP A 96 -9.98 0.73 -8.78
C ASP A 96 -9.23 0.93 -10.09
N ILE A 97 -9.77 0.37 -11.16
CA ILE A 97 -9.20 0.51 -12.52
C ILE A 97 -9.18 1.96 -12.96
N LYS A 98 -10.20 2.73 -12.65
CA LYS A 98 -10.26 4.16 -12.99
C LYS A 98 -9.14 4.95 -12.30
N GLY A 99 -8.88 4.66 -11.04
CA GLY A 99 -7.74 5.24 -10.31
C GLY A 99 -6.40 4.85 -10.91
N HIS A 100 -6.28 3.62 -11.40
CA HIS A 100 -5.09 3.16 -12.11
C HIS A 100 -4.87 3.93 -13.42
N ASP A 101 -5.93 4.19 -14.19
CA ASP A 101 -5.83 4.98 -15.42
C ASP A 101 -5.36 6.41 -15.11
N VAL A 102 -5.88 7.02 -14.05
CA VAL A 102 -5.43 8.33 -13.57
C VAL A 102 -3.94 8.28 -13.18
N TYR A 103 -3.52 7.24 -12.50
CA TYR A 103 -2.11 7.04 -12.11
C TYR A 103 -1.19 6.97 -13.33
N GLN A 104 -1.55 6.16 -14.33
CA GLN A 104 -0.73 5.97 -15.53
C GLN A 104 -0.55 7.28 -16.33
N ASP A 105 -1.60 8.08 -16.43
CA ASP A 105 -1.59 9.32 -17.21
C ASP A 105 -1.22 10.56 -16.38
N HIS A 106 -0.99 10.38 -15.08
CA HIS A 106 -0.65 11.49 -14.21
C HIS A 106 0.67 12.14 -14.62
N PRO A 107 0.77 13.48 -14.63
CA PRO A 107 2.01 14.20 -14.99
C PRO A 107 3.25 13.74 -14.20
N ILE A 108 3.08 13.41 -12.93
CA ILE A 108 4.17 12.87 -12.10
C ILE A 108 4.66 11.53 -12.64
N HIS A 109 3.74 10.65 -13.06
CA HIS A 109 4.11 9.35 -13.65
C HIS A 109 4.81 9.52 -15.00
N LEU A 110 4.28 10.37 -15.86
CA LEU A 110 4.87 10.63 -17.18
C LEU A 110 6.28 11.23 -17.04
N LYS A 111 6.48 12.14 -16.10
CA LYS A 111 7.77 12.73 -15.81
C LYS A 111 8.78 11.70 -15.27
N PHE A 112 8.32 10.78 -14.44
CA PHE A 112 9.13 9.68 -13.95
C PHE A 112 9.65 8.83 -15.12
N ILE A 113 8.79 8.44 -16.04
CA ILE A 113 9.17 7.67 -17.22
C ILE A 113 10.20 8.46 -18.06
N GLU A 114 9.90 9.71 -18.36
CA GLU A 114 10.80 10.58 -19.17
C GLU A 114 12.19 10.69 -18.54
N LYS A 115 12.26 10.93 -17.24
CA LYS A 115 13.51 11.24 -16.55
C LYS A 115 14.33 10.01 -16.20
N TYR A 116 13.72 8.87 -15.92
CA TYR A 116 14.38 7.71 -15.32
C TYR A 116 14.40 6.45 -16.18
N SER A 117 13.64 6.40 -17.29
CA SER A 117 13.53 5.17 -18.09
C SER A 117 14.86 4.70 -18.69
N TYR A 118 15.84 5.56 -18.82
CA TYR A 118 17.18 5.19 -19.32
C TYR A 118 17.92 4.21 -18.39
N LEU A 119 17.47 4.10 -17.12
CA LEU A 119 18.10 3.26 -16.11
C LEU A 119 17.76 1.78 -16.26
N TRP A 120 16.54 1.46 -16.75
CA TRP A 120 16.09 0.07 -16.81
C TRP A 120 16.10 -0.51 -18.22
N GLY A 121 16.45 -1.79 -18.28
CA GLY A 121 16.42 -2.57 -19.53
C GLY A 121 15.15 -3.39 -19.68
N LYS A 122 14.45 -3.63 -18.57
CA LYS A 122 13.18 -4.39 -18.53
C LYS A 122 12.33 -3.91 -17.39
N VAL A 123 11.02 -3.86 -17.61
CA VAL A 123 9.99 -3.64 -16.60
C VAL A 123 8.92 -4.71 -16.76
N THR A 124 8.47 -5.27 -15.66
CA THR A 124 7.33 -6.19 -15.65
C THR A 124 6.31 -5.69 -14.64
N VAL A 125 5.06 -5.67 -15.04
CA VAL A 125 3.92 -5.23 -14.22
C VAL A 125 2.99 -6.41 -13.98
N TYR A 126 2.57 -6.58 -12.73
CA TYR A 126 1.52 -7.51 -12.35
C TYR A 126 0.39 -6.73 -11.71
N ASP A 127 -0.73 -6.65 -12.41
CA ASP A 127 -1.96 -6.02 -11.95
C ASP A 127 -2.96 -7.09 -11.53
N SER A 128 -3.44 -7.00 -10.31
CA SER A 128 -4.46 -7.91 -9.80
C SER A 128 -5.55 -7.15 -9.05
N MET A 129 -6.77 -7.68 -9.12
CA MET A 129 -7.90 -7.16 -8.35
C MET A 129 -8.18 -8.10 -7.19
N ASP A 130 -8.58 -7.53 -6.06
CA ASP A 130 -9.14 -8.32 -4.96
C ASP A 130 -10.37 -9.11 -5.44
N ILE A 131 -10.60 -10.26 -4.86
CA ILE A 131 -11.76 -11.12 -5.15
C ILE A 131 -12.89 -10.95 -4.15
#